data_c65bdaf01609d029c5e9ffbf52e1e53d
#
_entry.id   c65bdaf01609d029c5e9ffbf52e1e53d
#
_cell.length_a   1.000
_cell.length_b   1.000
_cell.length_c   1.000
_cell.angle_alpha   90.00
_cell.angle_beta   90.00
_cell.angle_gamma   90.00
#
_symmetry.space_group_name_H-M   'P 1'
#
loop_
_entity.id
_entity.type
_entity.pdbx_description
1 polymer ?
#
loop_
_entity_poly.entity_id
_entity_poly.type
_entity_poly.pdbx_seq_one_letter_code
_entity_poly.pdbx_strand_id
1 'polypeptide(L)'
;MNLFGQTKKWSINQIINLVNNNSFFFDENENWKIDIELFLCSILKCKKTDLYLNFERVLNKLQLSELMHYIDRRKSNEPVQYIIQSSNFYGRKFFVDQNVFIPRPETERLIDITKEKTKNLKSPIIFDIGTGSGCISITLAIEIPDAQVLANDISKDAIDVARKNMNTYFVKNLQLINEDVFLNLGCNSLDILISNPPYIKLDEYFLLMPDVINFEPKAALTDRSNGLSFYKRIAELGNLKLNKGGWIILEVGKGKHPLEVREIFNNYDYDNIELFKDYNGDYRVIVAQN
;
A
#
# COMPACT_ATOMS: atom_id res chain seq x y z
N MET A 1 28.62 12.45 -10.91
CA MET A 1 29.10 12.33 -12.32
C MET A 1 27.93 12.66 -13.23
N ASN A 2 28.06 13.57 -14.19
CA ASN A 2 26.90 14.04 -14.99
C ASN A 2 26.64 13.04 -16.13
N LEU A 3 25.70 12.12 -15.94
CA LEU A 3 25.31 11.06 -16.89
C LEU A 3 24.93 11.60 -18.28
N PHE A 4 24.39 12.80 -18.33
CA PHE A 4 23.76 13.34 -19.54
C PHE A 4 24.53 14.50 -20.21
N GLY A 5 25.74 14.86 -19.82
CA GLY A 5 26.56 15.92 -20.42
C GLY A 5 25.82 17.25 -20.67
N GLN A 6 26.38 18.39 -20.29
CA GLN A 6 25.67 19.69 -20.26
C GLN A 6 25.19 20.25 -21.61
N THR A 7 25.73 19.75 -22.74
CA THR A 7 25.51 20.32 -24.08
C THR A 7 24.66 19.45 -25.02
N LYS A 8 24.45 18.17 -24.69
CA LYS A 8 23.73 17.24 -25.54
C LYS A 8 22.23 17.31 -25.30
N LYS A 9 21.45 17.36 -26.37
CA LYS A 9 19.98 17.16 -26.30
C LYS A 9 19.70 15.67 -26.19
N TRP A 10 18.86 15.27 -25.23
CA TRP A 10 18.52 13.87 -24.95
C TRP A 10 17.05 13.61 -25.26
N SER A 11 16.79 12.70 -26.21
CA SER A 11 15.43 12.20 -26.44
C SER A 11 15.09 11.07 -25.46
N ILE A 12 13.79 10.78 -25.31
CA ILE A 12 13.29 9.67 -24.48
C ILE A 12 13.98 8.35 -24.89
N ASN A 13 14.03 8.08 -26.21
CA ASN A 13 14.68 6.90 -26.77
C ASN A 13 16.17 6.79 -26.37
N GLN A 14 16.91 7.88 -26.49
CA GLN A 14 18.33 7.90 -26.13
C GLN A 14 18.54 7.65 -24.63
N ILE A 15 17.66 8.17 -23.76
CA ILE A 15 17.74 7.96 -22.31
C ILE A 15 17.48 6.49 -21.97
N ILE A 16 16.41 5.91 -22.50
CA ILE A 16 16.06 4.49 -22.25
C ILE A 16 17.16 3.56 -22.78
N ASN A 17 17.69 3.83 -23.98
CA ASN A 17 18.78 3.04 -24.54
C ASN A 17 20.09 3.18 -23.76
N LEU A 18 20.38 4.37 -23.21
CA LEU A 18 21.54 4.57 -22.35
C LEU A 18 21.49 3.69 -21.11
N VAL A 19 20.32 3.61 -20.49
CA VAL A 19 20.10 2.78 -19.29
C VAL A 19 20.21 1.29 -19.61
N ASN A 20 19.61 0.85 -20.72
CA ASN A 20 19.65 -0.56 -21.15
C ASN A 20 21.08 -1.04 -21.50
N ASN A 21 21.95 -0.15 -21.98
CA ASN A 21 23.28 -0.50 -22.50
C ASN A 21 24.43 -0.21 -21.52
N ASN A 22 24.16 0.33 -20.32
CA ASN A 22 25.19 0.81 -19.41
C ASN A 22 25.11 0.13 -18.04
N SER A 23 25.50 -1.14 -17.96
CA SER A 23 25.65 -1.89 -16.69
C SER A 23 26.67 -1.27 -15.72
N PHE A 24 27.54 -0.38 -16.17
CA PHE A 24 28.54 0.28 -15.31
C PHE A 24 27.94 1.34 -14.37
N PHE A 25 26.80 1.96 -14.74
CA PHE A 25 26.14 2.99 -13.96
C PHE A 25 24.89 2.49 -13.21
N PHE A 26 24.37 1.34 -13.60
CA PHE A 26 23.14 0.76 -13.09
C PHE A 26 23.41 -0.68 -12.67
N ASP A 27 23.01 -1.05 -11.46
CA ASP A 27 23.18 -2.41 -10.96
C ASP A 27 22.36 -3.39 -11.82
N GLU A 28 22.97 -4.50 -12.26
CA GLU A 28 22.31 -5.51 -13.11
C GLU A 28 21.11 -6.17 -12.43
N ASN A 29 21.05 -6.13 -11.11
CA ASN A 29 19.96 -6.71 -10.31
C ASN A 29 18.74 -5.79 -10.18
N GLU A 30 18.80 -4.54 -10.65
CA GLU A 30 17.72 -3.58 -10.56
C GLU A 30 17.04 -3.35 -11.92
N ASN A 31 15.72 -3.18 -11.88
CA ASN A 31 14.90 -3.02 -13.08
C ASN A 31 14.88 -1.55 -13.54
N TRP A 32 16.07 -0.96 -13.70
CA TRP A 32 16.29 0.44 -14.04
C TRP A 32 15.48 0.95 -15.24
N LYS A 33 15.22 0.07 -16.21
CA LYS A 33 14.37 0.43 -17.35
C LYS A 33 12.96 0.82 -16.90
N ILE A 34 12.36 0.01 -16.02
CA ILE A 34 11.01 0.27 -15.50
C ILE A 34 11.03 1.55 -14.67
N ASP A 35 12.04 1.73 -13.83
CA ASP A 35 12.17 2.90 -12.96
C ASP A 35 12.30 4.18 -13.78
N ILE A 36 13.15 4.20 -14.82
CA ILE A 36 13.31 5.36 -15.73
C ILE A 36 12.01 5.65 -16.50
N GLU A 37 11.30 4.64 -16.96
CA GLU A 37 10.01 4.84 -17.61
C GLU A 37 8.99 5.49 -16.66
N LEU A 38 8.95 5.07 -15.40
CA LEU A 38 8.10 5.67 -14.36
C LEU A 38 8.51 7.11 -14.06
N PHE A 39 9.80 7.39 -13.95
CA PHE A 39 10.34 8.74 -13.77
C PHE A 39 9.94 9.67 -14.92
N LEU A 40 10.15 9.22 -16.15
CA LEU A 40 9.77 9.96 -17.34
C LEU A 40 8.26 10.21 -17.41
N CYS A 41 7.43 9.21 -17.09
CA CYS A 41 5.98 9.39 -17.02
C CYS A 41 5.57 10.43 -15.97
N SER A 42 6.24 10.43 -14.81
CA SER A 42 5.99 11.41 -13.75
C SER A 42 6.37 12.82 -14.17
N ILE A 43 7.58 13.01 -14.69
CA ILE A 43 8.12 14.30 -15.14
C ILE A 43 7.32 14.89 -16.30
N LEU A 44 6.94 14.05 -17.27
CA LEU A 44 6.23 14.44 -18.48
C LEU A 44 4.70 14.48 -18.29
N LYS A 45 4.20 14.02 -17.12
CA LYS A 45 2.77 13.91 -16.79
C LYS A 45 1.98 13.15 -17.86
N CYS A 46 2.50 12.02 -18.30
CA CYS A 46 1.95 11.20 -19.38
C CYS A 46 1.83 9.72 -18.96
N LYS A 47 1.09 8.94 -19.74
CA LYS A 47 1.02 7.47 -19.58
C LYS A 47 2.23 6.81 -20.25
N LYS A 48 2.50 5.56 -19.86
CA LYS A 48 3.58 4.76 -20.47
C LYS A 48 3.41 4.62 -21.99
N THR A 49 2.18 4.45 -22.49
CA THR A 49 1.88 4.44 -23.93
C THR A 49 2.31 5.71 -24.64
N ASP A 50 2.11 6.86 -24.00
CA ASP A 50 2.46 8.16 -24.59
C ASP A 50 3.98 8.36 -24.70
N LEU A 51 4.76 7.76 -23.77
CA LEU A 51 6.22 7.74 -23.86
C LEU A 51 6.68 7.06 -25.14
N TYR A 52 6.13 5.88 -25.45
CA TYR A 52 6.51 5.10 -26.62
C TYR A 52 6.03 5.73 -27.93
N LEU A 53 4.89 6.42 -27.91
CA LEU A 53 4.41 7.17 -29.09
C LEU A 53 5.24 8.42 -29.36
N ASN A 54 5.99 8.94 -28.38
CA ASN A 54 6.76 10.17 -28.46
C ASN A 54 8.26 9.94 -28.20
N PHE A 55 8.82 8.82 -28.60
CA PHE A 55 10.19 8.41 -28.32
C PHE A 55 11.26 9.43 -28.74
N GLU A 56 11.03 10.17 -29.80
CA GLU A 56 11.95 11.20 -30.30
C GLU A 56 11.81 12.55 -29.59
N ARG A 57 10.84 12.66 -28.65
CA ARG A 57 10.67 13.88 -27.85
C ARG A 57 11.91 14.13 -27.02
N VAL A 58 12.47 15.34 -27.14
CA VAL A 58 13.65 15.79 -26.40
C VAL A 58 13.22 16.42 -25.08
N LEU A 59 13.88 16.04 -23.99
CA LEU A 59 13.70 16.65 -22.69
C LEU A 59 14.32 18.04 -22.64
N ASN A 60 13.62 18.99 -22.01
CA ASN A 60 14.22 20.28 -21.71
C ASN A 60 15.18 20.18 -20.50
N LYS A 61 15.93 21.26 -20.22
CA LYS A 61 16.95 21.28 -19.16
C LYS A 61 16.38 21.00 -17.76
N LEU A 62 15.17 21.49 -17.45
CA LEU A 62 14.52 21.27 -16.15
C LEU A 62 14.11 19.81 -15.99
N GLN A 63 13.48 19.23 -17.03
CA GLN A 63 13.06 17.83 -17.04
C GLN A 63 14.27 16.88 -16.91
N LEU A 64 15.37 17.20 -17.59
CA LEU A 64 16.60 16.41 -17.49
C LEU A 64 17.24 16.52 -16.11
N SER A 65 17.24 17.70 -15.51
CA SER A 65 17.74 17.91 -14.14
C SER A 65 16.89 17.15 -13.11
N GLU A 66 15.56 17.16 -13.26
CA GLU A 66 14.63 16.42 -12.42
C GLU A 66 14.85 14.90 -12.55
N LEU A 67 15.03 14.41 -13.77
CA LEU A 67 15.35 12.99 -14.01
C LEU A 67 16.66 12.58 -13.33
N MET A 68 17.70 13.41 -13.42
CA MET A 68 18.98 13.14 -12.73
C MET A 68 18.79 13.09 -11.20
N HIS A 69 18.02 14.02 -10.65
CA HIS A 69 17.70 14.02 -9.23
C HIS A 69 16.95 12.73 -8.82
N TYR A 70 16.01 12.26 -9.61
CA TYR A 70 15.31 10.99 -9.36
C TYR A 70 16.24 9.78 -9.41
N ILE A 71 17.15 9.75 -10.40
CA ILE A 71 18.16 8.70 -10.51
C ILE A 71 19.10 8.68 -9.29
N ASP A 72 19.56 9.86 -8.83
CA ASP A 72 20.46 9.95 -7.68
C ASP A 72 19.77 9.45 -6.39
N ARG A 73 18.50 9.79 -6.19
CA ARG A 73 17.69 9.27 -5.08
C ARG A 73 17.53 7.74 -5.17
N ARG A 74 17.21 7.22 -6.35
CA ARG A 74 17.05 5.78 -6.57
C ARG A 74 18.35 5.00 -6.33
N LYS A 75 19.50 5.57 -6.69
CA LYS A 75 20.82 5.01 -6.37
C LYS A 75 21.10 4.94 -4.87
N SER A 76 20.42 5.70 -4.07
CA SER A 76 20.47 5.61 -2.61
C SER A 76 19.45 4.60 -2.05
N ASN A 77 18.90 3.72 -2.91
CA ASN A 77 17.87 2.73 -2.62
C ASN A 77 16.52 3.32 -2.21
N GLU A 78 16.24 4.60 -2.53
CA GLU A 78 14.92 5.15 -2.24
C GLU A 78 13.86 4.51 -3.17
N PRO A 79 12.72 4.03 -2.64
CA PRO A 79 11.65 3.44 -3.45
C PRO A 79 11.16 4.39 -4.53
N VAL A 80 10.95 3.86 -5.75
CA VAL A 80 10.44 4.65 -6.90
C VAL A 80 9.16 5.39 -6.53
N GLN A 81 8.25 4.74 -5.79
CA GLN A 81 6.98 5.31 -5.38
C GLN A 81 7.14 6.56 -4.51
N TYR A 82 8.14 6.60 -3.63
CA TYR A 82 8.43 7.80 -2.83
C TYR A 82 9.10 8.89 -3.67
N ILE A 83 9.96 8.51 -4.61
CA ILE A 83 10.62 9.46 -5.52
C ILE A 83 9.57 10.20 -6.34
N ILE A 84 8.62 9.47 -6.97
CA ILE A 84 7.55 10.05 -7.79
C ILE A 84 6.31 10.46 -6.98
N GLN A 85 6.31 10.20 -5.66
CA GLN A 85 5.21 10.45 -4.74
C GLN A 85 3.88 9.86 -5.20
N SER A 86 3.91 8.65 -5.76
CA SER A 86 2.72 8.00 -6.30
C SER A 86 2.85 6.49 -6.31
N SER A 87 1.80 5.80 -5.86
CA SER A 87 1.62 4.36 -5.99
C SER A 87 0.26 4.05 -6.61
N ASN A 88 0.20 3.00 -7.44
CA ASN A 88 -1.07 2.53 -7.98
C ASN A 88 -1.68 1.51 -7.02
N PHE A 89 -2.99 1.60 -6.80
CA PHE A 89 -3.75 0.62 -6.03
C PHE A 89 -5.18 0.57 -6.56
N TYR A 90 -5.66 -0.60 -6.91
CA TYR A 90 -7.01 -0.86 -7.43
C TYR A 90 -7.42 0.09 -8.57
N GLY A 91 -6.50 0.26 -9.53
CA GLY A 91 -6.68 1.13 -10.70
C GLY A 91 -6.63 2.64 -10.42
N ARG A 92 -6.27 3.06 -9.20
CA ARG A 92 -6.19 4.46 -8.76
C ARG A 92 -4.77 4.85 -8.35
N LYS A 93 -4.44 6.14 -8.46
CA LYS A 93 -3.13 6.67 -8.03
C LYS A 93 -3.26 7.28 -6.64
N PHE A 94 -2.49 6.78 -5.69
CA PHE A 94 -2.40 7.30 -4.34
C PHE A 94 -1.10 8.06 -4.14
N PHE A 95 -1.18 9.23 -3.54
CA PHE A 95 0.00 9.93 -3.03
C PHE A 95 0.61 9.10 -1.88
N VAL A 96 1.92 8.93 -1.92
CA VAL A 96 2.69 8.24 -0.89
C VAL A 96 4.01 8.98 -0.64
N ASP A 97 4.46 8.96 0.60
CA ASP A 97 5.76 9.42 1.04
C ASP A 97 6.27 8.52 2.18
N GLN A 98 7.42 8.85 2.75
CA GLN A 98 8.07 8.09 3.83
C GLN A 98 7.22 7.90 5.11
N ASN A 99 6.08 8.55 5.24
CA ASN A 99 5.20 8.45 6.41
C ASN A 99 4.20 7.28 6.31
N VAL A 100 4.07 6.64 5.14
CA VAL A 100 3.10 5.57 4.91
C VAL A 100 3.73 4.38 4.19
N PHE A 101 3.23 3.19 4.48
CA PHE A 101 3.55 1.97 3.72
C PHE A 101 3.13 2.14 2.26
N ILE A 102 3.99 1.68 1.33
CA ILE A 102 3.67 1.69 -0.10
C ILE A 102 2.62 0.61 -0.38
N PRO A 103 1.43 0.96 -0.92
CA PRO A 103 0.41 -0.02 -1.28
C PRO A 103 0.95 -1.13 -2.17
N ARG A 104 0.62 -2.39 -1.84
CA ARG A 104 1.04 -3.58 -2.60
C ARG A 104 -0.14 -4.16 -3.39
N PRO A 105 0.11 -4.78 -4.56
CA PRO A 105 -0.96 -5.41 -5.36
C PRO A 105 -1.72 -6.52 -4.62
N GLU A 106 -1.04 -7.27 -3.75
CA GLU A 106 -1.64 -8.35 -2.97
C GLU A 106 -2.75 -7.85 -2.04
N THR A 107 -2.61 -6.63 -1.53
CA THR A 107 -3.59 -5.97 -0.66
C THR A 107 -4.93 -5.67 -1.38
N GLU A 108 -4.93 -5.60 -2.72
CA GLU A 108 -6.16 -5.38 -3.51
C GLU A 108 -7.19 -6.50 -3.30
N ARG A 109 -6.74 -7.70 -2.92
CA ARG A 109 -7.61 -8.82 -2.62
C ARG A 109 -8.55 -8.57 -1.43
N LEU A 110 -8.13 -7.73 -0.48
CA LEU A 110 -8.99 -7.29 0.62
C LEU A 110 -10.25 -6.57 0.11
N ILE A 111 -10.10 -5.74 -0.93
CA ILE A 111 -11.22 -4.99 -1.54
C ILE A 111 -12.24 -5.95 -2.16
N ASP A 112 -11.78 -6.91 -2.97
CA ASP A 112 -12.67 -7.86 -3.64
C ASP A 112 -13.50 -8.66 -2.64
N ILE A 113 -12.84 -9.18 -1.59
CA ILE A 113 -13.49 -9.96 -0.56
C ILE A 113 -14.49 -9.10 0.24
N THR A 114 -14.13 -7.87 0.58
CA THR A 114 -15.03 -6.96 1.29
C THR A 114 -16.27 -6.66 0.47
N LYS A 115 -16.14 -6.41 -0.84
CA LYS A 115 -17.29 -6.23 -1.75
C LYS A 115 -18.19 -7.45 -1.78
N GLU A 116 -17.63 -8.66 -1.78
CA GLU A 116 -18.39 -9.90 -1.73
C GLU A 116 -19.17 -10.06 -0.40
N LYS A 117 -18.50 -9.86 0.73
CA LYS A 117 -19.11 -10.03 2.07
C LYS A 117 -20.15 -8.95 2.38
N THR A 118 -20.05 -7.77 1.76
CA THR A 118 -21.02 -6.66 1.96
C THR A 118 -22.17 -6.64 0.96
N LYS A 119 -22.17 -7.50 -0.07
CA LYS A 119 -23.12 -7.47 -1.20
C LYS A 119 -24.60 -7.41 -0.79
N ASN A 120 -24.96 -8.06 0.32
CA ASN A 120 -26.35 -8.15 0.80
C ASN A 120 -26.64 -7.18 1.97
N LEU A 121 -25.67 -6.35 2.36
CA LEU A 121 -25.83 -5.39 3.46
C LEU A 121 -26.30 -4.04 2.89
N LYS A 122 -27.20 -3.39 3.61
CA LYS A 122 -27.59 -2.01 3.34
C LYS A 122 -26.74 -1.08 4.21
N SER A 123 -26.05 -0.13 3.58
CA SER A 123 -25.20 0.85 4.26
C SER A 123 -24.24 0.22 5.29
N PRO A 124 -23.36 -0.73 4.88
CA PRO A 124 -22.46 -1.41 5.82
C PRO A 124 -21.52 -0.43 6.50
N ILE A 125 -21.21 -0.67 7.77
CA ILE A 125 -20.22 0.08 8.53
C ILE A 125 -18.90 -0.69 8.49
N ILE A 126 -17.91 -0.10 7.83
CA ILE A 126 -16.59 -0.70 7.59
C ILE A 126 -15.54 0.08 8.38
N PHE A 127 -14.69 -0.63 9.11
CA PHE A 127 -13.58 -0.02 9.85
C PHE A 127 -12.23 -0.54 9.39
N ASP A 128 -11.38 0.36 8.86
CA ASP A 128 -10.02 0.08 8.38
C ASP A 128 -9.00 0.46 9.45
N ILE A 129 -8.30 -0.53 10.01
CA ILE A 129 -7.29 -0.36 11.05
C ILE A 129 -5.91 -0.17 10.42
N GLY A 130 -5.22 0.92 10.78
CA GLY A 130 -3.90 1.24 10.25
C GLY A 130 -3.96 1.62 8.78
N THR A 131 -4.77 2.62 8.45
CA THR A 131 -5.11 2.95 7.06
C THR A 131 -3.94 3.45 6.21
N GLY A 132 -2.86 3.94 6.83
CA GLY A 132 -1.67 4.42 6.13
C GLY A 132 -1.99 5.50 5.10
N SER A 133 -1.78 5.20 3.82
CA SER A 133 -2.10 6.11 2.70
C SER A 133 -3.60 6.28 2.45
N GLY A 134 -4.46 5.52 3.13
CA GLY A 134 -5.88 5.48 2.88
C GLY A 134 -6.27 4.61 1.68
N CYS A 135 -5.36 3.82 1.11
CA CYS A 135 -5.64 3.08 -0.13
C CYS A 135 -6.78 2.06 0.02
N ILE A 136 -6.89 1.38 1.16
CA ILE A 136 -7.99 0.45 1.45
C ILE A 136 -9.29 1.22 1.69
N SER A 137 -9.30 2.10 2.69
CA SER A 137 -10.50 2.82 3.13
C SER A 137 -11.10 3.70 2.03
N ILE A 138 -10.28 4.45 1.29
CA ILE A 138 -10.74 5.31 0.18
C ILE A 138 -11.28 4.45 -0.97
N THR A 139 -10.60 3.35 -1.30
CA THR A 139 -11.08 2.44 -2.36
C THR A 139 -12.43 1.84 -1.98
N LEU A 140 -12.59 1.35 -0.74
CA LEU A 140 -13.87 0.82 -0.26
C LEU A 140 -14.98 1.86 -0.27
N ALA A 141 -14.69 3.09 0.16
CA ALA A 141 -15.66 4.18 0.13
C ALA A 141 -16.14 4.53 -1.30
N ILE A 142 -15.29 4.34 -2.31
CA ILE A 142 -15.63 4.54 -3.73
C ILE A 142 -16.38 3.32 -4.29
N GLU A 143 -15.89 2.11 -4.02
CA GLU A 143 -16.45 0.87 -4.57
C GLU A 143 -17.78 0.46 -3.93
N ILE A 144 -18.05 0.91 -2.70
CA ILE A 144 -19.28 0.65 -1.93
C ILE A 144 -19.86 2.01 -1.49
N PRO A 145 -20.50 2.78 -2.39
CA PRO A 145 -20.90 4.16 -2.10
C PRO A 145 -21.89 4.31 -0.94
N ASP A 146 -22.66 3.27 -0.65
CA ASP A 146 -23.64 3.24 0.46
C ASP A 146 -22.98 2.87 1.80
N ALA A 147 -21.70 2.47 1.81
CA ALA A 147 -20.99 2.16 3.06
C ALA A 147 -20.67 3.44 3.85
N GLN A 148 -20.65 3.29 5.17
CA GLN A 148 -19.98 4.24 6.06
C GLN A 148 -18.60 3.66 6.40
N VAL A 149 -17.55 4.33 5.92
CA VAL A 149 -16.18 3.88 6.16
C VAL A 149 -15.55 4.71 7.27
N LEU A 150 -15.02 4.05 8.26
CA LEU A 150 -14.19 4.62 9.31
C LEU A 150 -12.78 4.09 9.10
N ALA A 151 -11.77 4.93 9.28
CA ALA A 151 -10.38 4.50 9.13
C ALA A 151 -9.51 5.21 10.16
N ASN A 152 -8.67 4.44 10.86
CA ASN A 152 -7.74 5.03 11.80
C ASN A 152 -6.28 4.78 11.43
N ASP A 153 -5.44 5.63 11.98
CA ASP A 153 -4.01 5.39 12.09
C ASP A 153 -3.49 6.06 13.37
N ILE A 154 -2.52 5.44 14.03
CA ILE A 154 -1.85 6.02 15.19
C ILE A 154 -0.94 7.19 14.78
N SER A 155 -0.40 7.13 13.55
CA SER A 155 0.45 8.17 12.97
C SER A 155 -0.39 9.32 12.43
N LYS A 156 -0.19 10.51 13.00
CA LYS A 156 -0.80 11.72 12.46
C LYS A 156 -0.36 12.01 11.02
N ASP A 157 0.92 11.76 10.71
CA ASP A 157 1.47 12.00 9.38
C ASP A 157 0.82 11.05 8.34
N ALA A 158 0.54 9.80 8.72
CA ALA A 158 -0.21 8.88 7.87
C ALA A 158 -1.65 9.37 7.63
N ILE A 159 -2.33 9.86 8.66
CA ILE A 159 -3.67 10.47 8.53
C ILE A 159 -3.64 11.70 7.60
N ASP A 160 -2.59 12.50 7.63
CA ASP A 160 -2.46 13.66 6.75
C ASP A 160 -2.26 13.24 5.28
N VAL A 161 -1.50 12.16 5.02
CA VAL A 161 -1.39 11.51 3.71
C VAL A 161 -2.74 10.96 3.25
N ALA A 162 -3.44 10.19 4.11
CA ALA A 162 -4.77 9.65 3.80
C ALA A 162 -5.78 10.77 3.48
N ARG A 163 -5.74 11.88 4.23
CA ARG A 163 -6.59 13.05 3.98
C ARG A 163 -6.31 13.70 2.65
N LYS A 164 -5.04 13.82 2.25
CA LYS A 164 -4.64 14.31 0.92
C LYS A 164 -5.23 13.44 -0.20
N ASN A 165 -5.15 12.13 -0.04
CA ASN A 165 -5.72 11.16 -0.98
C ASN A 165 -7.26 11.21 -0.99
N MET A 166 -7.91 11.25 0.18
CA MET A 166 -9.36 11.38 0.31
C MET A 166 -9.87 12.62 -0.43
N ASN A 167 -9.20 13.76 -0.27
CA ASN A 167 -9.56 15.00 -0.95
C ASN A 167 -9.37 14.90 -2.48
N THR A 168 -8.35 14.20 -2.95
CA THR A 168 -8.10 13.98 -4.39
C THR A 168 -9.25 13.22 -5.05
N TYR A 169 -9.88 12.30 -4.34
CA TYR A 169 -11.00 11.48 -4.83
C TYR A 169 -12.39 12.00 -4.42
N PHE A 170 -12.46 13.14 -3.71
CA PHE A 170 -13.71 13.76 -3.26
C PHE A 170 -14.61 12.80 -2.45
N VAL A 171 -14.01 11.87 -1.69
CA VAL A 171 -14.74 10.88 -0.89
C VAL A 171 -15.42 11.56 0.30
N LYS A 172 -16.72 11.28 0.50
CA LYS A 172 -17.54 11.92 1.55
C LYS A 172 -18.05 10.95 2.62
N ASN A 173 -18.07 9.66 2.33
CA ASN A 173 -18.53 8.59 3.22
C ASN A 173 -17.38 7.91 3.97
N LEU A 174 -16.23 8.61 4.14
CA LEU A 174 -15.06 8.18 4.90
C LEU A 174 -14.76 9.17 6.01
N GLN A 175 -14.60 8.68 7.23
CA GLN A 175 -14.09 9.43 8.38
C GLN A 175 -12.70 8.93 8.75
N LEU A 176 -11.73 9.84 8.82
CA LEU A 176 -10.36 9.56 9.27
C LEU A 176 -10.19 9.92 10.75
N ILE A 177 -9.61 9.01 11.53
CA ILE A 177 -9.45 9.07 12.97
C ILE A 177 -7.98 8.90 13.31
N ASN A 178 -7.39 9.86 14.04
CA ASN A 178 -6.02 9.74 14.53
C ASN A 178 -6.03 9.31 15.99
N GLU A 179 -6.10 8.01 16.23
CA GLU A 179 -6.12 7.41 17.57
C GLU A 179 -5.51 6.01 17.55
N ASP A 180 -5.04 5.56 18.71
CA ASP A 180 -4.72 4.15 18.91
C ASP A 180 -6.02 3.37 19.09
N VAL A 181 -6.38 2.60 18.08
CA VAL A 181 -7.60 1.79 18.05
C VAL A 181 -7.71 0.81 19.23
N PHE A 182 -6.59 0.40 19.79
CA PHE A 182 -6.57 -0.55 20.90
C PHE A 182 -6.82 0.08 22.26
N LEU A 183 -6.81 1.40 22.36
CA LEU A 183 -7.13 2.10 23.60
C LEU A 183 -8.61 2.47 23.68
N ASN A 184 -9.19 2.98 22.61
CA ASN A 184 -10.60 3.37 22.62
C ASN A 184 -11.17 3.44 21.20
N LEU A 185 -12.08 2.55 20.86
CA LEU A 185 -12.89 2.64 19.65
C LEU A 185 -14.27 3.16 20.03
N GLY A 186 -14.55 4.40 19.70
CA GLY A 186 -15.81 5.07 20.04
C GLY A 186 -17.05 4.56 19.29
N CYS A 187 -16.91 3.63 18.33
CA CYS A 187 -18.02 3.02 17.60
C CYS A 187 -18.31 1.60 18.08
N ASN A 188 -19.58 1.27 18.12
CA ASN A 188 -20.11 -0.09 18.31
C ASN A 188 -20.88 -0.46 17.04
N SER A 189 -21.05 -1.74 16.77
CA SER A 189 -21.87 -2.22 15.65
C SER A 189 -21.22 -2.07 14.27
N LEU A 190 -20.03 -2.66 14.11
CA LEU A 190 -19.35 -2.76 12.81
C LEU A 190 -19.84 -3.99 12.04
N ASP A 191 -19.96 -3.88 10.73
CA ASP A 191 -20.22 -5.02 9.84
C ASP A 191 -18.93 -5.64 9.32
N ILE A 192 -17.93 -4.81 9.07
CA ILE A 192 -16.61 -5.24 8.60
C ILE A 192 -15.50 -4.56 9.40
N LEU A 193 -14.54 -5.36 9.84
CA LEU A 193 -13.27 -4.91 10.37
C LEU A 193 -12.16 -5.38 9.42
N ILE A 194 -11.44 -4.45 8.81
CA ILE A 194 -10.44 -4.73 7.78
C ILE A 194 -9.09 -4.13 8.15
N SER A 195 -8.00 -4.80 7.79
CA SER A 195 -6.64 -4.27 7.98
C SER A 195 -5.61 -4.98 7.10
N ASN A 196 -4.55 -4.27 6.76
CA ASN A 196 -3.24 -4.83 6.45
C ASN A 196 -2.31 -4.50 7.63
N PRO A 197 -2.30 -5.29 8.71
CA PRO A 197 -1.54 -4.98 9.91
C PRO A 197 -0.06 -5.32 9.75
N PRO A 198 0.84 -4.73 10.55
CA PRO A 198 2.26 -5.10 10.55
C PRO A 198 2.44 -6.55 11.05
N TYR A 199 2.90 -7.44 10.16
CA TYR A 199 3.00 -8.89 10.41
C TYR A 199 4.43 -9.44 10.32
N ILE A 200 5.43 -8.61 10.00
CA ILE A 200 6.82 -9.08 9.87
C ILE A 200 7.41 -9.30 11.26
N LYS A 201 7.93 -10.50 11.50
CA LYS A 201 8.63 -10.84 12.74
C LYS A 201 9.88 -9.96 12.90
N LEU A 202 10.26 -9.67 14.15
CA LEU A 202 11.37 -8.76 14.39
C LEU A 202 12.72 -9.27 13.83
N ASP A 203 12.94 -10.57 13.85
CA ASP A 203 14.13 -11.22 13.27
C ASP A 203 14.11 -11.16 11.72
N GLU A 204 12.95 -11.34 11.11
CA GLU A 204 12.76 -11.24 9.66
C GLU A 204 12.89 -9.78 9.16
N TYR A 205 12.57 -8.80 10.01
CA TYR A 205 12.65 -7.38 9.64
C TYR A 205 14.05 -6.98 9.16
N PHE A 206 15.10 -7.50 9.81
CA PHE A 206 16.48 -7.20 9.45
C PHE A 206 16.97 -7.89 8.17
N LEU A 207 16.17 -8.79 7.60
CA LEU A 207 16.45 -9.51 6.35
C LEU A 207 15.70 -8.90 5.15
N LEU A 208 14.90 -7.86 5.38
CA LEU A 208 14.19 -7.15 4.31
C LEU A 208 15.16 -6.42 3.38
N MET A 209 14.69 -6.10 2.20
CA MET A 209 15.45 -5.34 1.21
C MET A 209 15.81 -3.94 1.75
N PRO A 210 16.97 -3.38 1.37
CA PRO A 210 17.45 -2.10 1.87
C PRO A 210 16.49 -0.93 1.64
N ASP A 211 15.75 -0.92 0.54
CA ASP A 211 14.74 0.08 0.22
C ASP A 211 13.57 0.06 1.22
N VAL A 212 13.15 -1.13 1.65
CA VAL A 212 12.09 -1.29 2.66
C VAL A 212 12.58 -0.87 4.05
N ILE A 213 13.73 -1.41 4.51
CA ILE A 213 14.25 -1.14 5.86
C ILE A 213 14.56 0.34 6.08
N ASN A 214 15.16 1.00 5.07
CA ASN A 214 15.69 2.34 5.21
C ASN A 214 14.64 3.44 4.98
N PHE A 215 13.56 3.13 4.27
CA PHE A 215 12.62 4.17 3.82
C PHE A 215 11.18 3.95 4.27
N GLU A 216 10.70 2.71 4.40
CA GLU A 216 9.32 2.48 4.83
C GLU A 216 9.17 2.55 6.36
N PRO A 217 8.03 3.05 6.88
CA PRO A 217 7.84 3.20 8.33
C PRO A 217 7.94 1.85 9.04
N LYS A 218 8.86 1.70 9.98
CA LYS A 218 9.04 0.47 10.74
C LYS A 218 7.77 0.00 11.44
N ALA A 219 6.97 0.95 11.95
CA ALA A 219 5.71 0.64 12.63
C ALA A 219 4.65 0.00 11.71
N ALA A 220 4.74 0.23 10.40
CA ALA A 220 3.85 -0.38 9.40
C ALA A 220 4.31 -1.77 8.95
N LEU A 221 5.54 -2.18 9.31
CA LEU A 221 6.14 -3.44 8.86
C LEU A 221 6.12 -4.52 9.94
N THR A 222 6.48 -4.18 11.18
CA THR A 222 6.65 -5.15 12.28
C THR A 222 5.95 -4.70 13.55
N ASP A 223 5.34 -5.68 14.24
CA ASP A 223 4.81 -5.51 15.60
C ASP A 223 5.92 -5.50 16.69
N ARG A 224 7.19 -5.55 16.25
CA ARG A 224 8.39 -5.66 17.10
C ARG A 224 8.43 -6.92 17.96
N SER A 225 7.67 -7.95 17.59
CA SER A 225 7.56 -9.23 18.28
C SER A 225 7.55 -10.38 17.24
N ASN A 226 6.56 -11.25 17.33
CA ASN A 226 6.43 -12.45 16.51
C ASN A 226 5.50 -12.27 15.29
N GLY A 227 5.06 -11.05 14.98
CA GLY A 227 4.16 -10.77 13.86
C GLY A 227 2.69 -11.10 14.12
N LEU A 228 2.30 -11.49 15.34
CA LEU A 228 0.95 -11.96 15.65
C LEU A 228 0.18 -11.04 16.62
N SER A 229 0.83 -10.02 17.18
CA SER A 229 0.24 -9.19 18.25
C SER A 229 -1.00 -8.42 17.78
N PHE A 230 -0.96 -7.88 16.57
CA PHE A 230 -2.11 -7.16 15.99
C PHE A 230 -3.29 -8.09 15.75
N TYR A 231 -3.07 -9.32 15.28
CA TYR A 231 -4.16 -10.28 15.03
C TYR A 231 -4.92 -10.65 16.30
N LYS A 232 -4.19 -10.85 17.42
CA LYS A 232 -4.81 -11.10 18.73
C LYS A 232 -5.66 -9.91 19.16
N ARG A 233 -5.13 -8.70 19.07
CA ARG A 233 -5.85 -7.48 19.44
C ARG A 233 -7.06 -7.21 18.53
N ILE A 234 -6.94 -7.51 17.24
CA ILE A 234 -8.04 -7.38 16.28
C ILE A 234 -9.13 -8.43 16.57
N ALA A 235 -8.77 -9.66 16.93
CA ALA A 235 -9.73 -10.68 17.33
C ALA A 235 -10.50 -10.26 18.60
N GLU A 236 -9.81 -9.77 19.64
CA GLU A 236 -10.45 -9.21 20.83
C GLU A 236 -11.40 -8.06 20.49
N LEU A 237 -10.93 -7.12 19.66
CA LEU A 237 -11.72 -5.96 19.26
C LEU A 237 -12.96 -6.36 18.45
N GLY A 238 -12.82 -7.33 17.54
CA GLY A 238 -13.93 -7.83 16.73
C GLY A 238 -15.04 -8.43 17.58
N ASN A 239 -14.73 -9.26 18.59
CA ASN A 239 -15.71 -9.79 19.52
C ASN A 239 -16.50 -8.71 20.29
N LEU A 240 -15.86 -7.54 20.50
CA LEU A 240 -16.49 -6.42 21.22
C LEU A 240 -17.29 -5.49 20.31
N LYS A 241 -16.92 -5.37 19.03
CA LYS A 241 -17.36 -4.29 18.16
C LYS A 241 -18.12 -4.74 16.92
N LEU A 242 -17.90 -5.97 16.45
CA LEU A 242 -18.64 -6.49 15.30
C LEU A 242 -20.09 -6.84 15.67
N ASN A 243 -20.97 -6.56 14.75
CA ASN A 243 -22.31 -7.11 14.75
C ASN A 243 -22.25 -8.64 14.67
N LYS A 244 -23.27 -9.32 15.19
CA LYS A 244 -23.43 -10.76 14.97
C LYS A 244 -23.50 -11.03 13.45
N GLY A 245 -22.64 -11.91 12.97
CA GLY A 245 -22.47 -12.19 11.53
C GLY A 245 -21.58 -11.20 10.78
N GLY A 246 -20.99 -10.23 11.47
CA GLY A 246 -19.98 -9.33 10.93
C GLY A 246 -18.66 -10.05 10.63
N TRP A 247 -17.79 -9.45 9.82
CA TRP A 247 -16.58 -10.09 9.30
C TRP A 247 -15.31 -9.34 9.67
N ILE A 248 -14.28 -10.10 10.01
CA ILE A 248 -12.90 -9.65 10.01
C ILE A 248 -12.25 -10.07 8.69
N ILE A 249 -11.52 -9.15 8.03
CA ILE A 249 -10.84 -9.39 6.75
C ILE A 249 -9.43 -8.82 6.86
N LEU A 250 -8.41 -9.67 6.94
CA LEU A 250 -7.03 -9.22 7.20
C LEU A 250 -6.04 -9.77 6.17
N GLU A 251 -5.07 -8.94 5.79
CA GLU A 251 -3.88 -9.42 5.10
C GLU A 251 -3.02 -10.24 6.07
N VAL A 252 -2.36 -11.29 5.54
CA VAL A 252 -1.46 -12.15 6.30
C VAL A 252 -0.13 -12.34 5.56
N GLY A 253 0.92 -12.63 6.32
CA GLY A 253 2.24 -12.97 5.78
C GLY A 253 2.25 -14.30 5.03
N LYS A 254 3.42 -14.66 4.49
CA LYS A 254 3.63 -15.92 3.77
C LYS A 254 3.97 -17.11 4.69
N GLY A 255 4.10 -18.30 4.09
CA GLY A 255 4.58 -19.51 4.75
C GLY A 255 3.61 -20.04 5.80
N LYS A 256 4.06 -20.13 7.06
CA LYS A 256 3.25 -20.67 8.19
C LYS A 256 2.33 -19.61 8.80
N HIS A 257 2.61 -18.35 8.59
CA HIS A 257 1.90 -17.24 9.22
C HIS A 257 0.36 -17.29 9.04
N PRO A 258 -0.22 -17.62 7.86
CA PRO A 258 -1.68 -17.74 7.72
C PRO A 258 -2.30 -18.78 8.65
N LEU A 259 -1.61 -19.88 8.91
CA LEU A 259 -2.07 -20.94 9.81
C LEU A 259 -1.96 -20.52 11.29
N GLU A 260 -0.87 -19.82 11.66
CA GLU A 260 -0.69 -19.25 12.99
C GLU A 260 -1.79 -18.22 13.31
N VAL A 261 -2.16 -17.38 12.33
CA VAL A 261 -3.27 -16.42 12.48
C VAL A 261 -4.62 -17.14 12.57
N ARG A 262 -4.84 -18.18 11.78
CA ARG A 262 -6.08 -18.99 11.86
C ARG A 262 -6.30 -19.59 13.25
N GLU A 263 -5.23 -20.08 13.89
CA GLU A 263 -5.29 -20.60 15.27
C GLU A 263 -5.73 -19.52 16.26
N ILE A 264 -5.29 -18.26 16.07
CA ILE A 264 -5.75 -17.14 16.90
C ILE A 264 -7.26 -17.02 16.80
N PHE A 265 -7.82 -16.92 15.58
CA PHE A 265 -9.26 -16.75 15.42
C PHE A 265 -10.08 -17.94 15.93
N ASN A 266 -9.56 -19.18 15.79
CA ASN A 266 -10.17 -20.36 16.42
C ASN A 266 -10.23 -20.22 17.97
N ASN A 267 -9.18 -19.69 18.60
CA ASN A 267 -9.11 -19.53 20.06
C ASN A 267 -10.00 -18.37 20.58
N TYR A 268 -10.49 -17.50 19.71
CA TYR A 268 -11.42 -16.41 20.02
C TYR A 268 -12.86 -16.71 19.57
N ASP A 269 -13.16 -17.99 19.28
CA ASP A 269 -14.49 -18.51 18.93
C ASP A 269 -15.13 -17.88 17.69
N TYR A 270 -14.29 -17.50 16.69
CA TYR A 270 -14.81 -17.05 15.40
C TYR A 270 -15.24 -18.23 14.52
N ASP A 271 -16.36 -18.02 13.81
CA ASP A 271 -16.89 -18.96 12.83
C ASP A 271 -16.34 -18.69 11.42
N ASN A 272 -16.63 -19.60 10.48
CA ASN A 272 -16.38 -19.45 9.04
C ASN A 272 -14.99 -18.87 8.70
N ILE A 273 -13.94 -19.43 9.31
CA ILE A 273 -12.57 -18.98 9.10
C ILE A 273 -12.05 -19.53 7.77
N GLU A 274 -11.84 -18.64 6.80
CA GLU A 274 -11.38 -18.97 5.45
C GLU A 274 -10.06 -18.28 5.11
N LEU A 275 -9.21 -18.94 4.33
CA LEU A 275 -7.97 -18.40 3.79
C LEU A 275 -8.09 -18.22 2.27
N PHE A 276 -7.83 -17.01 1.79
CA PHE A 276 -7.88 -16.67 0.38
C PHE A 276 -6.48 -16.44 -0.17
N LYS A 277 -6.29 -16.88 -1.40
CA LYS A 277 -5.05 -16.67 -2.14
C LYS A 277 -5.06 -15.34 -2.88
N ASP A 278 -3.86 -14.76 -3.01
CA ASP A 278 -3.60 -13.67 -3.94
C ASP A 278 -3.53 -14.17 -5.39
N TYR A 279 -3.29 -13.26 -6.33
CA TYR A 279 -3.18 -13.59 -7.75
C TYR A 279 -1.91 -14.39 -8.09
N ASN A 280 -0.94 -14.51 -7.17
CA ASN A 280 0.26 -15.34 -7.31
C ASN A 280 0.07 -16.76 -6.75
N GLY A 281 -1.06 -17.03 -6.08
CA GLY A 281 -1.40 -18.34 -5.52
C GLY A 281 -0.96 -18.56 -4.07
N ASP A 282 -0.39 -17.57 -3.41
CA ASP A 282 -0.05 -17.59 -1.99
C ASP A 282 -1.24 -17.20 -1.12
N TYR A 283 -1.42 -17.83 0.05
CA TYR A 283 -2.40 -17.36 1.03
C TYR A 283 -2.02 -15.97 1.54
N ARG A 284 -2.91 -14.99 1.34
CA ARG A 284 -2.68 -13.58 1.68
C ARG A 284 -3.79 -12.92 2.45
N VAL A 285 -4.97 -13.49 2.47
CA VAL A 285 -6.10 -12.94 3.23
C VAL A 285 -6.71 -14.01 4.11
N ILE A 286 -6.97 -13.68 5.36
CA ILE A 286 -7.81 -14.44 6.27
C ILE A 286 -9.12 -13.69 6.49
N VAL A 287 -10.21 -14.46 6.53
CA VAL A 287 -11.54 -13.96 6.84
C VAL A 287 -12.08 -14.78 8.01
N ALA A 288 -12.74 -14.12 8.96
CA ALA A 288 -13.38 -14.76 10.09
C ALA A 288 -14.71 -14.06 10.39
N GLN A 289 -15.74 -14.82 10.80
CA GLN A 289 -17.07 -14.29 11.09
C GLN A 289 -17.34 -14.33 12.60
N ASN A 290 -17.90 -13.22 13.13
CA ASN A 290 -18.31 -13.11 14.54
C ASN A 290 -19.70 -13.73 14.79
#